data_e4498fb73022b15381f06f4ce10cb5bc
#
_entry.id   e4498fb73022b15381f06f4ce10cb5bc
#
_cell.length_a   1.000
_cell.length_b   1.000
_cell.length_c   1.000
_cell.angle_alpha   90.00
_cell.angle_beta   90.00
_cell.angle_gamma   90.00
#
_symmetry.space_group_name_H-M   'P 1'
#
loop_
_entity.id
_entity.type
_entity.pdbx_description
1 polymer ?
#
loop_
_entity_poly.entity_id
_entity_poly.type
_entity_poly.pdbx_seq_one_letter_code
_entity_poly.pdbx_strand_id
1 'polypeptide(L)'
;MHTDYDPALAKGIVDQATDAIIFADRDGLVRVWNAGAERIFGHKAEDVIGGTLDIIIPERMVDAHNKGFNHALATGQMKYVNKVLTTRSMHKDGSRIYIDMSFDMVRDANGTILGALAIARDVTERQANDAATRVKMAELEKALAEKADKAE
;
A
#
# COMPACT_ATOMS: atom_id res chain seq x y z
N MET A 1 17.71 -11.21 17.48
CA MET A 1 18.87 -11.32 16.54
C MET A 1 19.16 -9.93 16.00
N HIS A 2 20.17 -9.27 16.54
CA HIS A 2 20.62 -7.98 15.97
C HIS A 2 21.50 -8.30 14.77
N THR A 3 21.01 -8.05 13.59
CA THR A 3 21.84 -7.99 12.40
C THR A 3 22.37 -6.57 12.33
N ASP A 4 23.67 -6.43 12.55
CA ASP A 4 24.37 -5.16 12.38
C ASP A 4 24.51 -4.89 10.87
N TYR A 5 23.47 -4.28 10.30
CA TYR A 5 23.54 -3.85 8.91
C TYR A 5 24.35 -2.55 8.81
N ASP A 6 25.26 -2.50 7.85
CA ASP A 6 25.85 -1.22 7.45
C ASP A 6 24.73 -0.22 7.09
N PRO A 7 24.69 0.95 7.70
CA PRO A 7 23.67 1.97 7.43
C PRO A 7 23.57 2.36 5.96
N ALA A 8 24.71 2.38 5.24
CA ALA A 8 24.74 2.69 3.80
C ALA A 8 24.06 1.59 2.98
N LEU A 9 24.28 0.33 3.33
CA LEU A 9 23.61 -0.81 2.71
C LEU A 9 22.10 -0.78 2.98
N ALA A 10 21.70 -0.55 4.23
CA ALA A 10 20.28 -0.45 4.60
C ALA A 10 19.57 0.68 3.82
N LYS A 11 20.21 1.83 3.73
CA LYS A 11 19.70 2.95 2.92
C LYS A 11 19.59 2.58 1.43
N GLY A 12 20.60 1.94 0.87
CA GLY A 12 20.59 1.51 -0.52
C GLY A 12 19.44 0.51 -0.81
N ILE A 13 19.19 -0.45 0.08
CA ILE A 13 18.09 -1.41 -0.03
C ILE A 13 16.74 -0.67 -0.06
N VAL A 14 16.54 0.27 0.87
CA VAL A 14 15.30 1.06 0.94
C VAL A 14 15.13 1.90 -0.32
N ASP A 15 16.14 2.67 -0.70
CA ASP A 15 16.06 3.61 -1.82
C ASP A 15 15.81 2.91 -3.16
N GLN A 16 16.39 1.72 -3.37
CA GLN A 16 16.38 1.02 -4.66
C GLN A 16 15.29 -0.05 -4.77
N ALA A 17 14.55 -0.33 -3.69
CA ALA A 17 13.47 -1.31 -3.74
C ALA A 17 12.43 -0.94 -4.81
N THR A 18 11.97 -1.96 -5.55
CA THR A 18 10.93 -1.79 -6.58
C THR A 18 9.58 -1.42 -5.98
N ASP A 19 9.22 -2.04 -4.87
CA ASP A 19 8.02 -1.70 -4.14
C ASP A 19 8.18 -0.36 -3.42
N ALA A 20 7.09 0.32 -3.20
CA ALA A 20 7.08 1.53 -2.38
C ALA A 20 7.42 1.16 -0.94
N ILE A 21 8.38 1.87 -0.36
CA ILE A 21 8.67 1.84 1.08
C ILE A 21 8.40 3.24 1.61
N ILE A 22 7.43 3.33 2.50
CA ILE A 22 6.93 4.58 3.05
C ILE A 22 6.97 4.49 4.56
N PHE A 23 7.54 5.49 5.22
CA PHE A 23 7.50 5.60 6.67
C PHE A 23 6.96 6.97 7.08
N ALA A 24 5.97 6.97 7.96
CA ALA A 24 5.45 8.16 8.61
C ALA A 24 5.77 8.10 10.11
N ASP A 25 6.27 9.21 10.66
CA ASP A 25 6.60 9.33 12.07
C ASP A 25 5.35 9.42 12.97
N ARG A 26 5.57 9.62 14.27
CA ARG A 26 4.48 9.70 15.25
C ARG A 26 3.51 10.87 15.04
N ASP A 27 3.97 11.90 14.35
CA ASP A 27 3.16 13.07 14.01
C ASP A 27 2.41 12.90 12.67
N GLY A 28 2.56 11.73 12.03
CA GLY A 28 1.96 11.42 10.74
C GLY A 28 2.70 12.03 9.56
N LEU A 29 3.92 12.53 9.77
CA LEU A 29 4.72 13.16 8.72
C LEU A 29 5.60 12.13 8.03
N VAL A 30 5.57 12.14 6.71
CA VAL A 30 6.38 11.24 5.88
C VAL A 30 7.85 11.55 6.04
N ARG A 31 8.65 10.53 6.38
CA ARG A 31 10.10 10.60 6.56
C ARG A 31 10.87 9.71 5.59
N VAL A 32 10.22 8.67 5.05
CA VAL A 32 10.78 7.81 4.00
C VAL A 32 9.79 7.72 2.85
N TRP A 33 10.29 7.98 1.66
CA TRP A 33 9.58 7.88 0.39
C TRP A 33 10.61 7.48 -0.67
N ASN A 34 10.71 6.18 -0.97
CA ASN A 34 11.76 5.65 -1.83
C ASN A 34 11.44 5.79 -3.33
N ALA A 35 12.35 5.35 -4.19
CA ALA A 35 12.16 5.39 -5.63
C ALA A 35 10.94 4.57 -6.09
N GLY A 36 10.63 3.46 -5.42
CA GLY A 36 9.42 2.70 -5.66
C GLY A 36 8.14 3.50 -5.42
N ALA A 37 8.10 4.26 -4.32
CA ALA A 37 6.98 5.14 -4.01
C ALA A 37 6.83 6.26 -5.06
N GLU A 38 7.93 6.86 -5.51
CA GLU A 38 7.89 7.85 -6.58
C GLU A 38 7.29 7.31 -7.87
N ARG A 39 7.67 6.08 -8.26
CA ARG A 39 7.15 5.44 -9.50
C ARG A 39 5.68 5.10 -9.38
N ILE A 40 5.25 4.54 -8.25
CA ILE A 40 3.89 4.05 -8.05
C ILE A 40 2.89 5.20 -7.90
N PHE A 41 3.23 6.22 -7.11
CA PHE A 41 2.30 7.31 -6.80
C PHE A 41 2.51 8.58 -7.63
N GLY A 42 3.65 8.71 -8.32
CA GLY A 42 3.97 9.85 -9.17
C GLY A 42 4.45 11.10 -8.45
N HIS A 43 4.52 11.09 -7.12
CA HIS A 43 5.03 12.20 -6.32
C HIS A 43 6.53 12.05 -6.07
N LYS A 44 7.29 13.13 -6.15
CA LYS A 44 8.71 13.15 -5.82
C LYS A 44 8.92 13.19 -4.30
N ALA A 45 9.98 12.54 -3.81
CA ALA A 45 10.30 12.54 -2.39
C ALA A 45 10.44 13.95 -1.81
N GLU A 46 11.07 14.87 -2.56
CA GLU A 46 11.25 16.28 -2.16
C GLU A 46 9.92 17.02 -1.93
N ASP A 47 8.84 16.61 -2.62
CA ASP A 47 7.50 17.20 -2.47
C ASP A 47 6.68 16.57 -1.35
N VAL A 48 7.04 15.34 -0.92
CA VAL A 48 6.26 14.53 0.02
C VAL A 48 6.83 14.53 1.43
N ILE A 49 8.15 14.50 1.54
CA ILE A 49 8.83 14.44 2.84
C ILE A 49 8.45 15.65 3.71
N GLY A 50 8.02 15.38 4.94
CA GLY A 50 7.52 16.38 5.87
C GLY A 50 6.04 16.73 5.73
N GLY A 51 5.37 16.20 4.70
CA GLY A 51 3.91 16.27 4.53
C GLY A 51 3.20 15.02 5.06
N THR A 52 1.88 14.96 4.86
CA THR A 52 1.04 13.83 5.27
C THR A 52 0.77 12.88 4.10
N LEU A 53 0.27 11.68 4.41
CA LEU A 53 -0.12 10.67 3.40
C LEU A 53 -1.44 10.98 2.69
N ASP A 54 -2.15 12.02 3.08
CA ASP A 54 -3.45 12.38 2.53
C ASP A 54 -3.44 12.53 1.00
N ILE A 55 -2.28 12.89 0.44
CA ILE A 55 -2.08 13.04 -1.02
C ILE A 55 -2.28 11.76 -1.82
N ILE A 56 -2.12 10.59 -1.22
CA ILE A 56 -2.29 9.29 -1.88
C ILE A 56 -3.53 8.53 -1.41
N ILE A 57 -4.26 9.08 -0.45
CA ILE A 57 -5.44 8.45 0.14
C ILE A 57 -6.70 9.07 -0.49
N PRO A 58 -7.65 8.27 -1.00
CA PRO A 58 -8.92 8.80 -1.46
C PRO A 58 -9.59 9.64 -0.36
N GLU A 59 -10.05 10.84 -0.70
CA GLU A 59 -10.56 11.83 0.25
C GLU A 59 -11.54 11.26 1.28
N ARG A 60 -12.47 10.43 0.81
CA ARG A 60 -13.47 9.76 1.68
C ARG A 60 -12.86 8.80 2.72
N MET A 61 -11.60 8.41 2.55
CA MET A 61 -10.90 7.45 3.42
C MET A 61 -9.92 8.12 4.38
N VAL A 62 -9.63 9.40 4.21
CA VAL A 62 -8.62 10.15 4.99
C VAL A 62 -8.93 10.11 6.48
N ASP A 63 -10.16 10.41 6.88
CA ASP A 63 -10.54 10.40 8.30
C ASP A 63 -10.40 9.02 8.94
N ALA A 64 -10.85 7.99 8.24
CA ALA A 64 -10.75 6.61 8.74
C ALA A 64 -9.29 6.15 8.83
N HIS A 65 -8.46 6.52 7.84
CA HIS A 65 -7.03 6.26 7.86
C HIS A 65 -6.34 6.93 9.05
N ASN A 66 -6.60 8.22 9.26
CA ASN A 66 -5.97 8.98 10.34
C ASN A 66 -6.40 8.48 11.72
N LYS A 67 -7.67 8.09 11.90
CA LYS A 67 -8.15 7.44 13.14
C LYS A 67 -7.45 6.12 13.39
N GLY A 68 -7.31 5.26 12.35
CA GLY A 68 -6.61 3.99 12.45
C GLY A 68 -5.13 4.15 12.78
N PHE A 69 -4.46 5.10 12.15
CA PHE A 69 -3.07 5.43 12.40
C PHE A 69 -2.85 5.89 13.86
N ASN A 70 -3.63 6.85 14.33
CA ASN A 70 -3.53 7.36 15.69
C ASN A 70 -3.85 6.28 16.73
N HIS A 71 -4.83 5.42 16.49
CA HIS A 71 -5.14 4.29 17.35
C HIS A 71 -3.97 3.31 17.44
N ALA A 72 -3.36 2.96 16.31
CA ALA A 72 -2.21 2.07 16.27
C ALA A 72 -0.99 2.65 17.02
N LEU A 73 -0.73 3.95 16.87
CA LEU A 73 0.33 4.63 17.63
C LEU A 73 0.07 4.63 19.14
N ALA A 74 -1.18 4.85 19.55
CA ALA A 74 -1.55 4.94 20.97
C ALA A 74 -1.52 3.57 21.66
N THR A 75 -1.95 2.52 20.98
CA THR A 75 -2.12 1.17 21.56
C THR A 75 -0.98 0.21 21.21
N GLY A 76 -0.19 0.52 20.18
CA GLY A 76 0.79 -0.40 19.62
C GLY A 76 0.16 -1.61 18.89
N GLN A 77 -1.15 -1.59 18.70
CA GLN A 77 -1.91 -2.68 18.08
C GLN A 77 -2.39 -2.29 16.69
N MET A 78 -2.14 -3.16 15.73
CA MET A 78 -2.59 -3.00 14.35
C MET A 78 -3.61 -4.08 14.01
N LYS A 79 -4.69 -3.68 13.34
CA LYS A 79 -5.77 -4.59 12.92
C LYS A 79 -5.30 -5.65 11.91
N TYR A 80 -4.30 -5.35 11.10
CA TYR A 80 -3.89 -6.16 9.96
C TYR A 80 -2.42 -6.60 10.04
N VAL A 81 -1.97 -7.03 11.23
CA VAL A 81 -0.61 -7.55 11.43
C VAL A 81 -0.38 -8.77 10.53
N ASN A 82 0.78 -8.79 9.86
CA ASN A 82 1.19 -9.89 8.95
C ASN A 82 0.19 -10.20 7.83
N LYS A 83 -0.59 -9.20 7.40
CA LYS A 83 -1.53 -9.33 6.28
C LYS A 83 -1.20 -8.32 5.21
N VAL A 84 -1.41 -8.75 3.96
CA VAL A 84 -1.40 -7.88 2.80
C VAL A 84 -2.84 -7.54 2.45
N LEU A 85 -3.12 -6.25 2.32
CA LEU A 85 -4.43 -5.74 1.93
C LEU A 85 -4.35 -5.14 0.53
N THR A 86 -5.32 -5.49 -0.31
CA THR A 86 -5.53 -4.78 -1.57
C THR A 86 -6.45 -3.60 -1.32
N THR A 87 -5.98 -2.40 -1.61
CA THR A 87 -6.74 -1.16 -1.41
C THR A 87 -6.60 -0.22 -2.59
N ARG A 88 -7.41 0.83 -2.60
CA ARG A 88 -7.36 1.90 -3.60
C ARG A 88 -6.49 3.03 -3.09
N SER A 89 -5.73 3.61 -4.01
CA SER A 89 -4.92 4.79 -3.76
C SER A 89 -5.05 5.77 -4.92
N MET A 90 -4.48 6.97 -4.75
CA MET A 90 -4.51 8.02 -5.75
C MET A 90 -3.11 8.27 -6.30
N HIS A 91 -3.00 8.30 -7.61
CA HIS A 91 -1.80 8.76 -8.30
C HIS A 91 -1.81 10.30 -8.42
N LYS A 92 -0.63 10.91 -8.56
CA LYS A 92 -0.48 12.38 -8.72
C LYS A 92 -1.31 12.96 -9.88
N ASP A 93 -1.51 12.20 -10.95
CA ASP A 93 -2.31 12.61 -12.10
C ASP A 93 -3.83 12.57 -11.86
N GLY A 94 -4.26 12.19 -10.65
CA GLY A 94 -5.67 12.04 -10.28
C GLY A 94 -6.26 10.67 -10.60
N SER A 95 -5.51 9.78 -11.25
CA SER A 95 -5.98 8.43 -11.54
C SER A 95 -6.02 7.58 -10.27
N ARG A 96 -6.94 6.63 -10.27
CA ARG A 96 -7.11 5.66 -9.21
C ARG A 96 -6.24 4.45 -9.49
N ILE A 97 -5.42 4.05 -8.53
CA ILE A 97 -4.59 2.85 -8.59
C ILE A 97 -5.00 1.85 -7.52
N TYR A 98 -4.67 0.58 -7.75
CA TYR A 98 -4.81 -0.49 -6.76
C TYR A 98 -3.44 -0.91 -6.26
N ILE A 99 -3.31 -1.00 -4.95
CA ILE A 99 -2.06 -1.39 -4.29
C ILE A 99 -2.31 -2.55 -3.34
N ASP A 100 -1.39 -3.51 -3.35
CA ASP A 100 -1.24 -4.47 -2.26
C ASP A 100 -0.31 -3.83 -1.23
N MET A 101 -0.77 -3.73 0.00
CA MET A 101 -0.07 -3.00 1.05
C MET A 101 0.00 -3.81 2.34
N SER A 102 1.18 -3.85 2.93
CA SER A 102 1.41 -4.34 4.28
C SER A 102 1.86 -3.20 5.18
N PHE A 103 1.53 -3.31 6.46
CA PHE A 103 1.84 -2.30 7.47
C PHE A 103 2.57 -2.93 8.64
N ASP A 104 3.48 -2.17 9.24
CA ASP A 104 4.09 -2.51 10.51
C ASP A 104 4.45 -1.25 11.30
N MET A 105 4.66 -1.40 12.61
CA MET A 105 5.19 -0.36 13.47
C MET A 105 6.70 -0.50 13.60
N VAL A 106 7.42 0.55 13.27
CA VAL A 106 8.87 0.62 13.48
C VAL A 106 9.12 1.02 14.93
N ARG A 107 9.97 0.24 15.61
CA ARG A 107 10.35 0.46 17.01
C ARG A 107 11.86 0.64 17.13
N ASP A 108 12.27 1.42 18.11
CA ASP A 108 13.67 1.52 18.49
C ASP A 108 14.13 0.29 19.30
N ALA A 109 15.40 0.27 19.69
CA ALA A 109 15.97 -0.80 20.50
C ALA A 109 15.31 -0.99 21.87
N ASN A 110 14.61 0.03 22.38
CA ASN A 110 13.89 0.00 23.65
C ASN A 110 12.41 -0.40 23.49
N GLY A 111 11.98 -0.69 22.25
CA GLY A 111 10.59 -1.02 21.92
C GLY A 111 9.67 0.17 21.78
N THR A 112 10.19 1.40 21.81
CA THR A 112 9.39 2.61 21.59
C THR A 112 8.98 2.72 20.13
N ILE A 113 7.70 2.97 19.86
CA ILE A 113 7.18 3.14 18.51
C ILE A 113 7.71 4.48 17.93
N LEU A 114 8.40 4.38 16.82
CA LEU A 114 8.92 5.53 16.06
C LEU A 114 7.92 6.04 15.03
N GLY A 115 7.09 5.17 14.50
CA GLY A 115 6.10 5.47 13.47
C GLY A 115 5.61 4.22 12.77
N ALA A 116 4.92 4.41 11.65
CA ALA A 116 4.37 3.34 10.84
C ALA A 116 5.12 3.17 9.52
N LEU A 117 5.41 1.93 9.18
CA LEU A 117 5.96 1.49 7.89
C LEU A 117 4.83 0.96 7.02
N ALA A 118 4.81 1.34 5.76
CA ALA A 118 4.00 0.73 4.73
C ALA A 118 4.89 0.28 3.57
N ILE A 119 4.68 -0.95 3.12
CA ILE A 119 5.28 -1.48 1.89
C ILE A 119 4.15 -1.75 0.90
N ALA A 120 4.22 -1.17 -0.29
CA ALA A 120 3.15 -1.24 -1.26
C ALA A 120 3.66 -1.65 -2.65
N ARG A 121 2.86 -2.44 -3.33
CA ARG A 121 3.05 -2.85 -4.72
C ARG A 121 1.87 -2.39 -5.56
N ASP A 122 2.14 -1.81 -6.73
CA ASP A 122 1.09 -1.51 -7.71
C ASP A 122 0.55 -2.81 -8.33
N VAL A 123 -0.73 -3.03 -8.19
CA VAL A 123 -1.45 -4.20 -8.72
C VAL A 123 -2.61 -3.80 -9.62
N THR A 124 -2.58 -2.57 -10.15
CA THR A 124 -3.64 -2.01 -10.98
C THR A 124 -3.88 -2.86 -12.23
N GLU A 125 -2.82 -3.27 -12.92
CA GLU A 125 -2.90 -4.14 -14.09
C GLU A 125 -3.45 -5.53 -13.74
N ARG A 126 -2.98 -6.13 -12.64
CA ARG A 126 -3.51 -7.41 -12.17
C ARG A 126 -5.00 -7.32 -11.86
N GLN A 127 -5.46 -6.27 -11.20
CA GLN A 127 -6.88 -6.06 -10.91
C GLN A 127 -7.73 -5.91 -12.16
N ALA A 128 -7.24 -5.20 -13.18
CA ALA A 128 -7.91 -5.07 -14.47
C ALA A 128 -8.02 -6.42 -15.19
N ASN A 129 -6.94 -7.21 -15.20
CA ASN A 129 -6.90 -8.54 -15.81
C ASN A 129 -7.85 -9.52 -15.09
N ASP A 130 -7.87 -9.52 -13.77
CA ASP A 130 -8.76 -10.35 -12.96
C ASP A 130 -10.24 -9.99 -13.22
N ALA A 131 -10.56 -8.71 -13.33
CA ALA A 131 -11.91 -8.27 -13.67
C ALA A 131 -12.33 -8.71 -15.08
N ALA A 132 -11.45 -8.56 -16.07
CA ALA A 132 -11.69 -9.02 -17.44
C ALA A 132 -11.89 -10.54 -17.51
N THR A 133 -11.10 -11.30 -16.77
CA THR A 133 -11.21 -12.77 -16.67
C THR A 133 -12.55 -13.18 -16.05
N ARG A 134 -12.98 -12.50 -14.99
CA ARG A 134 -14.30 -12.78 -14.36
C ARG A 134 -15.46 -12.53 -15.34
N VAL A 135 -15.43 -11.44 -16.08
CA VAL A 135 -16.44 -11.14 -17.11
C VAL A 135 -16.49 -12.24 -18.16
N LYS A 136 -15.33 -12.64 -18.69
CA LYS A 136 -15.24 -13.69 -19.72
C LYS A 136 -15.72 -15.05 -19.23
N MET A 137 -15.41 -15.42 -17.98
CA MET A 137 -15.89 -16.64 -17.36
C MET A 137 -17.42 -16.64 -17.21
N ALA A 138 -18.01 -15.53 -16.77
CA ALA A 138 -19.46 -15.39 -16.65
C ALA A 138 -20.18 -15.52 -18.02
N GLU A 139 -19.60 -14.94 -19.07
CA GLU A 139 -20.10 -15.09 -20.45
C GLU A 139 -20.03 -16.54 -20.95
N LEU A 140 -18.95 -17.26 -20.66
CA LEU A 140 -18.79 -18.66 -21.02
C LEU A 140 -19.78 -19.57 -20.27
N GLU A 141 -19.98 -19.35 -18.99
CA GLU A 141 -20.96 -20.09 -18.18
C GLU A 141 -22.38 -19.89 -18.71
N LYS A 142 -22.75 -18.64 -19.08
CA LYS A 142 -24.02 -18.34 -19.70
C LYS A 142 -24.19 -19.04 -21.04
N ALA A 143 -23.20 -19.03 -21.91
CA ALA A 143 -23.22 -19.69 -23.21
C ALA A 143 -23.36 -21.22 -23.08
N LEU A 144 -22.70 -21.82 -22.06
CA LEU A 144 -22.83 -23.25 -21.77
C LEU A 144 -24.23 -23.61 -21.29
N ALA A 145 -24.83 -22.82 -20.41
CA ALA A 145 -26.19 -23.00 -19.92
C ALA A 145 -27.21 -22.93 -21.07
N GLU A 146 -27.09 -21.96 -21.97
CA GLU A 146 -27.95 -21.81 -23.16
C GLU A 146 -27.82 -22.98 -24.15
N LYS A 147 -26.63 -23.58 -24.26
CA LYS A 147 -26.44 -24.80 -25.08
C LYS A 147 -27.07 -26.03 -24.45
N ALA A 148 -26.99 -26.17 -23.12
CA ALA A 148 -27.60 -27.27 -22.40
C ALA A 148 -29.14 -27.25 -22.53
N ASP A 149 -29.76 -26.06 -22.41
CA ASP A 149 -31.22 -25.89 -22.55
C ASP A 149 -31.72 -26.19 -23.98
N LYS A 150 -30.90 -26.02 -25.00
CA LYS A 150 -31.23 -26.31 -26.38
C LYS A 150 -31.03 -27.79 -26.77
N ALA A 151 -30.35 -28.56 -25.94
CA ALA A 151 -30.07 -29.98 -26.18
C ALA A 151 -31.14 -30.93 -25.57
N GLU A 152 -32.09 -30.42 -24.76
CA GLU A 152 -33.29 -31.08 -24.30
C GLU A 152 -34.50 -30.85 -25.23
#